data_ee16a6bb277ecadd3412c7cbe2207a54
#
_entry.id   ee16a6bb277ecadd3412c7cbe2207a54
#
_cell.length_a   1.000
_cell.length_b   1.000
_cell.length_c   1.000
_cell.angle_alpha   90.00
_cell.angle_beta   90.00
_cell.angle_gamma   90.00
#
_symmetry.space_group_name_H-M   'P 1'
#
loop_
_entity.id
_entity.type
_entity.pdbx_description
1 polymer ?
#
loop_
_entity_poly.entity_id
_entity_poly.type
_entity_poly.pdbx_seq_one_letter_code
_entity_poly.pdbx_strand_id
1 'polypeptide(L)'
;MPAATSRKQHFSSTRFWQAMALAVVSLGLGSLAHAEDSDVPSLAGKRIAISMTGTSHYFDVKAFEAQVAEVKRLGGTPITLDAGRNDKNLVTQLQTVVTQKPDAVIQTLGTLSVIDPWLKRISKAGIPLFTIDAPSQYSLNNTTSDNVATGKHLADQLVADSGGKGNILVFNGFYGVPVCAIRYDQLKLALRDHPELKIIDPELRDVIPNTVQDAYSQVSALLNKYPKGSVTAIWSAWDIPQLGASKALVDAGRTEIKTYGVDGTPEVLELLKRSDSPVGAVIAQQPALIGKTAVQNVARYLAGQNDLPRETQVPTLLTTAANLEQVQALRGDQ
;
A
#
# COMPACT_ATOMS: atom_id res chain seq x y z
N MET A 1 -13.42 -74.88 -44.81
CA MET A 1 -14.29 -73.69 -44.90
C MET A 1 -13.76 -72.64 -43.95
N PRO A 2 -13.16 -71.55 -44.40
CA PRO A 2 -12.53 -70.57 -43.54
C PRO A 2 -13.50 -69.39 -43.22
N ALA A 3 -13.43 -68.93 -42.01
CA ALA A 3 -14.14 -67.79 -41.48
C ALA A 3 -13.46 -66.49 -41.91
N ALA A 4 -14.28 -65.50 -42.32
CA ALA A 4 -13.81 -64.17 -42.71
C ALA A 4 -13.63 -63.27 -41.48
N THR A 5 -12.46 -62.65 -41.30
CA THR A 5 -12.15 -61.65 -40.34
C THR A 5 -12.39 -60.24 -40.88
N SER A 6 -13.38 -59.54 -40.33
CA SER A 6 -13.67 -58.14 -40.62
C SER A 6 -12.77 -57.23 -39.80
N ARG A 7 -11.95 -56.43 -40.48
CA ARG A 7 -11.07 -55.40 -39.92
C ARG A 7 -11.87 -54.08 -39.82
N LYS A 8 -12.26 -53.65 -38.64
CA LYS A 8 -12.78 -52.31 -38.41
C LYS A 8 -11.65 -51.31 -38.34
N GLN A 9 -11.61 -50.36 -39.25
CA GLN A 9 -10.77 -49.17 -39.17
C GLN A 9 -11.41 -48.16 -38.23
N HIS A 10 -10.73 -47.84 -37.15
CA HIS A 10 -11.02 -46.69 -36.30
C HIS A 10 -10.42 -45.42 -36.89
N PHE A 11 -11.23 -44.54 -37.43
CA PHE A 11 -10.87 -43.16 -37.76
C PHE A 11 -10.81 -42.34 -36.44
N SER A 12 -9.63 -41.86 -36.09
CA SER A 12 -9.40 -40.98 -34.97
C SER A 12 -9.76 -39.53 -35.35
N SER A 13 -10.91 -39.03 -34.85
CA SER A 13 -11.43 -37.67 -35.05
C SER A 13 -11.20 -36.79 -33.79
N THR A 14 -9.94 -36.63 -33.35
CA THR A 14 -9.61 -35.85 -32.17
C THR A 14 -8.52 -34.81 -32.42
N ARG A 15 -8.50 -34.14 -33.58
CA ARG A 15 -7.52 -33.05 -33.82
C ARG A 15 -8.08 -31.78 -34.44
N PHE A 16 -9.40 -31.52 -34.40
CA PHE A 16 -9.98 -30.32 -35.02
C PHE A 16 -10.71 -29.37 -34.08
N TRP A 17 -10.66 -29.57 -32.76
CA TRP A 17 -11.38 -28.71 -31.79
C TRP A 17 -10.48 -27.89 -30.83
N GLN A 18 -9.17 -27.85 -31.05
CA GLN A 18 -8.26 -27.07 -30.20
C GLN A 18 -7.72 -25.77 -30.82
N ALA A 19 -8.15 -25.40 -32.02
CA ALA A 19 -7.67 -24.19 -32.71
C ALA A 19 -8.64 -22.99 -32.71
N MET A 20 -9.80 -23.07 -32.05
CA MET A 20 -10.83 -22.02 -32.10
C MET A 20 -11.20 -21.38 -30.75
N ALA A 21 -10.45 -21.67 -29.66
CA ALA A 21 -10.72 -21.13 -28.32
C ALA A 21 -9.72 -20.06 -27.86
N LEU A 22 -8.76 -19.64 -28.71
CA LEU A 22 -7.69 -18.68 -28.32
C LEU A 22 -7.80 -17.30 -28.98
N ALA A 23 -8.86 -17.00 -29.72
CA ALA A 23 -8.97 -15.73 -30.47
C ALA A 23 -10.02 -14.73 -29.94
N VAL A 24 -10.68 -14.96 -28.81
CA VAL A 24 -11.77 -14.10 -28.32
C VAL A 24 -11.48 -13.42 -26.97
N VAL A 25 -10.36 -13.69 -26.31
CA VAL A 25 -10.03 -13.10 -24.98
C VAL A 25 -9.14 -11.84 -25.07
N SER A 26 -8.58 -11.51 -26.25
CA SER A 26 -7.65 -10.36 -26.37
C SER A 26 -8.28 -9.02 -26.78
N LEU A 27 -9.59 -8.93 -26.95
CA LEU A 27 -10.28 -7.68 -27.40
C LEU A 27 -11.12 -7.00 -26.31
N GLY A 28 -11.21 -7.56 -25.09
CA GLY A 28 -12.05 -7.02 -24.01
C GLY A 28 -11.32 -6.20 -22.92
N LEU A 29 -9.99 -6.29 -22.83
CA LEU A 29 -9.23 -5.67 -21.72
C LEU A 29 -8.68 -4.26 -22.05
N GLY A 30 -8.69 -3.86 -23.31
CA GLY A 30 -8.17 -2.54 -23.72
C GLY A 30 -9.17 -1.38 -23.60
N SER A 31 -10.46 -1.65 -23.43
CA SER A 31 -11.48 -0.60 -23.43
C SER A 31 -11.97 -0.16 -22.04
N LEU A 32 -11.69 -0.90 -20.99
CA LEU A 32 -12.15 -0.56 -19.65
C LEU A 32 -11.29 0.53 -18.96
N ALA A 33 -10.02 0.61 -19.29
CA ALA A 33 -9.11 1.61 -18.68
C ALA A 33 -9.28 3.03 -19.24
N HIS A 34 -9.91 3.21 -20.42
CA HIS A 34 -10.10 4.54 -21.03
C HIS A 34 -11.50 5.13 -20.82
N ALA A 35 -12.47 4.34 -20.37
CA ALA A 35 -13.84 4.83 -20.14
C ALA A 35 -13.99 5.54 -18.78
N GLU A 36 -13.18 5.23 -17.78
CA GLU A 36 -13.27 5.85 -16.44
C GLU A 36 -12.74 7.28 -16.36
N ASP A 37 -11.80 7.67 -17.22
CA ASP A 37 -11.13 8.98 -17.15
C ASP A 37 -11.92 10.11 -17.87
N SER A 38 -12.83 9.76 -18.78
CA SER A 38 -13.65 10.74 -19.52
C SER A 38 -14.85 11.26 -18.74
N ASP A 39 -15.21 10.63 -17.63
CA ASP A 39 -16.45 10.89 -16.87
C ASP A 39 -16.21 11.62 -15.53
N VAL A 40 -14.99 12.09 -15.29
CA VAL A 40 -14.65 12.82 -14.06
C VAL A 40 -14.96 14.32 -14.24
N PRO A 41 -15.80 14.90 -13.38
CA PRO A 41 -16.21 16.30 -13.49
C PRO A 41 -15.01 17.28 -13.37
N SER A 42 -15.14 18.44 -14.03
CA SER A 42 -14.16 19.51 -13.98
C SER A 42 -14.08 20.16 -12.59
N LEU A 43 -12.87 20.56 -12.20
CA LEU A 43 -12.58 21.41 -11.04
C LEU A 43 -12.28 22.86 -11.44
N ALA A 44 -12.67 23.30 -12.63
CA ALA A 44 -12.42 24.67 -13.11
C ALA A 44 -12.94 25.71 -12.09
N GLY A 45 -12.08 26.66 -11.70
CA GLY A 45 -12.36 27.68 -10.70
C GLY A 45 -12.39 27.20 -9.26
N LYS A 46 -12.12 25.92 -8.98
CA LYS A 46 -12.09 25.35 -7.64
C LYS A 46 -10.69 25.37 -7.04
N ARG A 47 -10.59 25.66 -5.75
CA ARG A 47 -9.36 25.66 -4.96
C ARG A 47 -9.38 24.44 -4.04
N ILE A 48 -8.47 23.51 -4.23
CA ILE A 48 -8.40 22.26 -3.47
C ILE A 48 -7.16 22.27 -2.57
N ALA A 49 -7.36 22.22 -1.26
CA ALA A 49 -6.27 22.08 -0.31
C ALA A 49 -5.80 20.63 -0.26
N ILE A 50 -4.51 20.41 -0.49
CA ILE A 50 -3.81 19.14 -0.38
C ILE A 50 -2.90 19.24 0.85
N SER A 51 -3.34 18.62 1.96
CA SER A 51 -2.68 18.66 3.25
C SER A 51 -1.99 17.34 3.52
N MET A 52 -0.67 17.36 3.57
CA MET A 52 0.18 16.19 3.77
C MET A 52 0.78 16.18 5.17
N THR A 53 0.82 15.01 5.80
CA THR A 53 1.61 14.81 7.04
C THR A 53 3.11 14.98 6.76
N GLY A 54 3.56 14.61 5.57
CA GLY A 54 4.90 14.84 5.06
C GLY A 54 5.02 14.37 3.61
N THR A 55 6.11 14.75 2.93
CA THR A 55 6.44 14.36 1.54
C THR A 55 7.86 13.83 1.43
N SER A 56 8.31 13.06 2.43
CA SER A 56 9.69 12.55 2.49
C SER A 56 9.83 11.06 2.16
N HIS A 57 8.73 10.31 2.08
CA HIS A 57 8.75 8.88 1.77
C HIS A 57 8.05 8.61 0.43
N TYR A 58 8.36 7.48 -0.19
CA TYR A 58 7.86 7.10 -1.51
C TYR A 58 6.34 7.22 -1.62
N PHE A 59 5.58 6.60 -0.70
CA PHE A 59 4.12 6.68 -0.69
C PHE A 59 3.63 8.13 -0.67
N ASP A 60 4.16 8.93 0.24
CA ASP A 60 3.74 10.33 0.43
C ASP A 60 3.99 11.16 -0.83
N VAL A 61 5.22 11.06 -1.39
CA VAL A 61 5.63 11.80 -2.58
C VAL A 61 4.71 11.46 -3.76
N LYS A 62 4.50 10.15 -4.02
CA LYS A 62 3.71 9.70 -5.17
C LYS A 62 2.23 10.06 -5.03
N ALA A 63 1.66 9.92 -3.83
CA ALA A 63 0.29 10.34 -3.57
C ALA A 63 0.13 11.86 -3.71
N PHE A 64 1.08 12.64 -3.20
CA PHE A 64 1.08 14.10 -3.31
C PHE A 64 1.18 14.58 -4.76
N GLU A 65 2.18 14.09 -5.50
CA GLU A 65 2.39 14.44 -6.91
C GLU A 65 1.15 14.15 -7.76
N ALA A 66 0.53 12.97 -7.55
CA ALA A 66 -0.68 12.57 -8.26
C ALA A 66 -1.88 13.45 -7.89
N GLN A 67 -2.07 13.81 -6.62
CA GLN A 67 -3.12 14.75 -6.21
C GLN A 67 -2.95 16.10 -6.91
N VAL A 68 -1.74 16.66 -6.87
CA VAL A 68 -1.44 17.97 -7.51
C VAL A 68 -1.67 17.92 -9.02
N ALA A 69 -1.18 16.86 -9.68
CA ALA A 69 -1.33 16.68 -11.11
C ALA A 69 -2.81 16.55 -11.50
N GLU A 70 -3.58 15.76 -10.76
CA GLU A 70 -4.99 15.50 -11.05
C GLU A 70 -5.87 16.74 -10.81
N VAL A 71 -5.63 17.52 -9.74
CA VAL A 71 -6.33 18.80 -9.52
C VAL A 71 -6.10 19.72 -10.73
N LYS A 72 -4.84 19.85 -11.19
CA LYS A 72 -4.50 20.67 -12.36
C LYS A 72 -5.12 20.13 -13.64
N ARG A 73 -5.07 18.81 -13.87
CA ARG A 73 -5.67 18.15 -15.03
C ARG A 73 -7.16 18.45 -15.16
N LEU A 74 -7.87 18.47 -14.02
CA LEU A 74 -9.29 18.79 -13.96
C LEU A 74 -9.59 20.30 -13.98
N GLY A 75 -8.57 21.17 -14.14
CA GLY A 75 -8.71 22.62 -14.24
C GLY A 75 -8.79 23.36 -12.90
N GLY A 76 -8.56 22.68 -11.78
CA GLY A 76 -8.56 23.26 -10.44
C GLY A 76 -7.21 23.90 -10.06
N THR A 77 -7.21 24.61 -8.94
CA THR A 77 -6.02 25.22 -8.32
C THR A 77 -5.65 24.48 -7.05
N PRO A 78 -4.52 23.74 -6.99
CA PRO A 78 -4.09 23.09 -5.76
C PRO A 78 -3.49 24.10 -4.78
N ILE A 79 -3.84 23.98 -3.50
CA ILE A 79 -3.19 24.65 -2.36
C ILE A 79 -2.41 23.57 -1.62
N THR A 80 -1.10 23.57 -1.74
CA THR A 80 -0.24 22.50 -1.20
C THR A 80 0.29 22.87 0.18
N LEU A 81 0.15 21.94 1.13
CA LEU A 81 0.56 22.09 2.52
C LEU A 81 1.33 20.81 2.93
N ASP A 82 2.55 20.98 3.41
CA ASP A 82 3.42 19.88 3.87
C ASP A 82 3.87 20.16 5.31
N ALA A 83 3.51 19.27 6.23
CA ALA A 83 3.89 19.40 7.64
C ALA A 83 5.30 18.87 7.95
N GLY A 84 5.99 18.25 6.99
CA GLY A 84 7.33 17.69 7.20
C GLY A 84 7.40 16.64 8.29
N ARG A 85 6.33 15.86 8.48
CA ARG A 85 6.14 14.84 9.53
C ARG A 85 6.29 15.40 10.95
N ASN A 86 5.86 16.64 11.13
CA ASN A 86 5.84 17.33 12.41
C ASN A 86 4.39 17.64 12.82
N ASP A 87 3.91 17.07 13.91
CA ASP A 87 2.53 17.22 14.36
C ASP A 87 2.15 18.68 14.67
N LYS A 88 3.07 19.50 15.16
CA LYS A 88 2.81 20.93 15.41
C LYS A 88 2.57 21.69 14.10
N ASN A 89 3.39 21.40 13.08
CA ASN A 89 3.21 21.97 11.76
C ASN A 89 1.88 21.48 11.13
N LEU A 90 1.57 20.20 11.30
CA LEU A 90 0.32 19.60 10.80
C LEU A 90 -0.91 20.28 11.41
N VAL A 91 -0.90 20.51 12.72
CA VAL A 91 -1.96 21.28 13.40
C VAL A 91 -2.07 22.70 12.84
N THR A 92 -0.94 23.40 12.66
CA THR A 92 -0.92 24.75 12.11
C THR A 92 -1.45 24.81 10.69
N GLN A 93 -1.09 23.83 9.84
CA GLN A 93 -1.59 23.78 8.46
C GLN A 93 -3.10 23.48 8.41
N LEU A 94 -3.63 22.61 9.27
CA LEU A 94 -5.07 22.37 9.36
C LEU A 94 -5.85 23.60 9.86
N GLN A 95 -5.25 24.42 10.74
CA GLN A 95 -5.79 25.74 11.10
C GLN A 95 -5.84 26.69 9.89
N THR A 96 -4.79 26.68 9.09
CA THR A 96 -4.69 27.48 7.87
C THR A 96 -5.78 27.11 6.86
N VAL A 97 -6.09 25.80 6.70
CA VAL A 97 -7.18 25.32 5.85
C VAL A 97 -8.53 25.95 6.27
N VAL A 98 -8.84 25.97 7.59
CA VAL A 98 -10.09 26.58 8.09
C VAL A 98 -10.17 28.06 7.72
N THR A 99 -9.05 28.78 7.80
CA THR A 99 -8.98 30.22 7.50
C THR A 99 -9.06 30.51 6.01
N GLN A 100 -8.39 29.73 5.18
CA GLN A 100 -8.33 29.91 3.72
C GLN A 100 -9.61 29.55 2.99
N LYS A 101 -10.48 28.73 3.61
CA LYS A 101 -11.76 28.29 3.07
C LYS A 101 -11.65 27.81 1.61
N PRO A 102 -10.89 26.72 1.36
CA PRO A 102 -10.87 26.11 0.03
C PRO A 102 -12.23 25.50 -0.30
N ASP A 103 -12.47 25.19 -1.57
CA ASP A 103 -13.69 24.49 -2.02
C ASP A 103 -13.76 23.04 -1.50
N ALA A 104 -12.61 22.41 -1.27
CA ALA A 104 -12.47 21.12 -0.58
C ALA A 104 -11.05 20.96 -0.02
N VAL A 105 -10.88 20.02 0.89
CA VAL A 105 -9.58 19.63 1.44
C VAL A 105 -9.41 18.11 1.41
N ILE A 106 -8.19 17.66 1.09
CA ILE A 106 -7.76 16.26 1.23
C ILE A 106 -6.66 16.25 2.29
N GLN A 107 -6.87 15.54 3.40
CA GLN A 107 -5.85 15.27 4.42
C GLN A 107 -5.27 13.88 4.19
N THR A 108 -3.96 13.80 3.97
CA THR A 108 -3.24 12.54 3.79
C THR A 108 -2.48 12.16 5.06
N LEU A 109 -2.78 10.97 5.58
CA LEU A 109 -2.20 10.39 6.80
C LEU A 109 -2.39 11.28 8.06
N GLY A 110 -1.80 10.84 9.14
CA GLY A 110 -1.76 11.50 10.44
C GLY A 110 -2.26 10.61 11.58
N THR A 111 -1.74 10.85 12.77
CA THR A 111 -2.23 10.21 13.99
C THR A 111 -3.60 10.79 14.33
N LEU A 112 -4.66 9.96 14.34
CA LEU A 112 -6.04 10.43 14.51
C LEU A 112 -6.25 11.27 15.77
N SER A 113 -5.61 10.94 16.89
CA SER A 113 -5.69 11.73 18.11
C SER A 113 -5.18 13.17 17.95
N VAL A 114 -4.27 13.39 17.00
CA VAL A 114 -3.72 14.73 16.68
C VAL A 114 -4.61 15.47 15.69
N ILE A 115 -5.02 14.81 14.60
CA ILE A 115 -5.70 15.48 13.49
C ILE A 115 -7.22 15.58 13.66
N ASP A 116 -7.89 14.60 14.28
CA ASP A 116 -9.35 14.51 14.32
C ASP A 116 -10.04 15.72 14.92
N PRO A 117 -9.51 16.38 15.98
CA PRO A 117 -10.07 17.62 16.48
C PRO A 117 -10.12 18.74 15.43
N TRP A 118 -9.16 18.76 14.50
CA TRP A 118 -9.06 19.74 13.41
C TRP A 118 -9.92 19.35 12.23
N LEU A 119 -9.97 18.06 11.88
CA LEU A 119 -10.88 17.53 10.85
C LEU A 119 -12.34 17.84 11.22
N LYS A 120 -12.69 17.71 12.51
CA LYS A 120 -13.99 18.14 13.02
C LYS A 120 -14.25 19.65 12.80
N ARG A 121 -13.25 20.50 13.03
CA ARG A 121 -13.38 21.96 12.82
C ARG A 121 -13.54 22.30 11.35
N ILE A 122 -12.78 21.65 10.46
CA ILE A 122 -12.90 21.81 9.00
C ILE A 122 -14.30 21.44 8.54
N SER A 123 -14.80 20.27 8.95
CA SER A 123 -16.16 19.81 8.65
C SER A 123 -17.23 20.77 9.17
N LYS A 124 -17.10 21.26 10.44
CA LYS A 124 -18.02 22.25 11.02
C LYS A 124 -17.96 23.61 10.33
N ALA A 125 -16.86 23.97 9.70
CA ALA A 125 -16.73 25.19 8.90
C ALA A 125 -17.42 25.07 7.54
N GLY A 126 -18.04 23.92 7.22
CA GLY A 126 -18.71 23.64 5.97
C GLY A 126 -17.75 23.36 4.79
N ILE A 127 -16.47 23.08 5.08
CA ILE A 127 -15.48 22.74 4.05
C ILE A 127 -15.58 21.25 3.78
N PRO A 128 -15.87 20.80 2.54
CA PRO A 128 -15.85 19.39 2.15
C PRO A 128 -14.51 18.76 2.47
N LEU A 129 -14.53 17.71 3.32
CA LEU A 129 -13.34 17.05 3.83
C LEU A 129 -13.22 15.62 3.27
N PHE A 130 -12.09 15.33 2.68
CA PHE A 130 -11.68 14.02 2.22
C PHE A 130 -10.39 13.60 2.92
N THR A 131 -10.13 12.30 3.00
CA THR A 131 -8.92 11.79 3.61
C THR A 131 -8.28 10.71 2.75
N ILE A 132 -6.97 10.55 2.89
CA ILE A 132 -6.20 9.41 2.39
C ILE A 132 -5.56 8.73 3.60
N ASP A 133 -5.81 7.43 3.78
CA ASP A 133 -5.24 6.60 4.87
C ASP A 133 -5.46 7.18 6.29
N ALA A 134 -6.51 7.99 6.46
CA ALA A 134 -6.88 8.61 7.72
C ALA A 134 -8.42 8.57 7.91
N PRO A 135 -8.99 7.39 8.23
CA PRO A 135 -10.43 7.20 8.34
C PRO A 135 -11.02 8.02 9.51
N SER A 136 -11.57 9.18 9.21
CA SER A 136 -12.24 10.05 10.18
C SER A 136 -13.76 10.03 10.01
N GLN A 137 -14.50 10.06 11.11
CA GLN A 137 -15.96 10.20 11.05
C GLN A 137 -16.42 11.51 10.40
N TYR A 138 -15.53 12.49 10.30
CA TYR A 138 -15.80 13.82 9.75
C TYR A 138 -15.51 13.93 8.26
N SER A 139 -14.80 12.98 7.67
CA SER A 139 -14.54 12.95 6.22
C SER A 139 -15.76 12.44 5.45
N LEU A 140 -15.96 12.97 4.24
CA LEU A 140 -16.99 12.51 3.31
C LEU A 140 -16.61 11.15 2.70
N ASN A 141 -15.34 11.00 2.35
CA ASN A 141 -14.76 9.76 1.84
C ASN A 141 -13.32 9.65 2.34
N ASN A 142 -12.88 8.43 2.63
CA ASN A 142 -11.49 8.07 2.85
C ASN A 142 -11.03 7.19 1.69
N THR A 143 -10.05 7.66 0.91
CA THR A 143 -9.44 6.85 -0.15
C THR A 143 -8.22 6.13 0.44
N THR A 144 -8.17 4.80 0.32
CA THR A 144 -7.16 3.97 0.99
C THR A 144 -6.92 2.67 0.22
N SER A 145 -6.00 1.84 0.67
CA SER A 145 -5.94 0.44 0.28
C SER A 145 -6.84 -0.42 1.19
N ASP A 146 -7.21 -1.63 0.74
CA ASP A 146 -7.77 -2.62 1.67
C ASP A 146 -6.69 -3.07 2.65
N ASN A 147 -6.58 -2.38 3.78
CA ASN A 147 -5.55 -2.62 4.78
C ASN A 147 -5.76 -3.92 5.58
N VAL A 148 -6.98 -4.43 5.62
CA VAL A 148 -7.28 -5.76 6.19
C VAL A 148 -6.71 -6.85 5.28
N ALA A 149 -7.06 -6.83 4.01
CA ALA A 149 -6.51 -7.78 3.03
C ALA A 149 -4.99 -7.62 2.91
N THR A 150 -4.46 -6.39 2.88
CA THR A 150 -3.03 -6.09 2.85
C THR A 150 -2.28 -6.74 4.02
N GLY A 151 -2.73 -6.50 5.25
CA GLY A 151 -2.12 -7.07 6.44
C GLY A 151 -2.23 -8.59 6.48
N LYS A 152 -3.40 -9.13 6.08
CA LYS A 152 -3.62 -10.57 6.01
C LYS A 152 -2.70 -11.25 4.99
N HIS A 153 -2.63 -10.76 3.76
CA HIS A 153 -1.79 -11.35 2.72
C HIS A 153 -0.31 -11.33 3.11
N LEU A 154 0.17 -10.24 3.73
CA LEU A 154 1.54 -10.16 4.21
C LEU A 154 1.81 -11.17 5.34
N ALA A 155 0.87 -11.32 6.28
CA ALA A 155 0.97 -12.29 7.36
C ALA A 155 0.92 -13.74 6.86
N ASP A 156 0.00 -14.04 5.93
CA ASP A 156 -0.11 -15.37 5.30
C ASP A 156 1.20 -15.75 4.59
N GLN A 157 1.82 -14.80 3.86
CA GLN A 157 3.10 -15.03 3.19
C GLN A 157 4.21 -15.31 4.20
N LEU A 158 4.29 -14.53 5.29
CA LEU A 158 5.26 -14.74 6.36
C LEU A 158 5.07 -16.12 7.01
N VAL A 159 3.84 -16.52 7.28
CA VAL A 159 3.51 -17.85 7.83
C VAL A 159 3.94 -18.96 6.87
N ALA A 160 3.64 -18.80 5.57
CA ALA A 160 4.03 -19.78 4.54
C ALA A 160 5.55 -19.93 4.44
N ASP A 161 6.29 -18.82 4.38
CA ASP A 161 7.75 -18.81 4.25
C ASP A 161 8.46 -19.39 5.50
N SER A 162 7.87 -19.19 6.69
CA SER A 162 8.41 -19.69 7.96
C SER A 162 7.98 -21.13 8.29
N GLY A 163 7.05 -21.69 7.52
CA GLY A 163 6.41 -22.97 7.87
C GLY A 163 5.62 -22.92 9.18
N GLY A 164 5.12 -21.73 9.56
CA GLY A 164 4.29 -21.50 10.74
C GLY A 164 5.04 -21.58 12.08
N LYS A 165 6.38 -21.47 12.09
CA LYS A 165 7.19 -21.56 13.31
C LYS A 165 8.39 -20.63 13.28
N GLY A 166 8.88 -20.26 14.47
CA GLY A 166 10.07 -19.42 14.63
C GLY A 166 9.79 -18.15 15.43
N ASN A 167 10.69 -17.19 15.33
CA ASN A 167 10.64 -15.94 16.07
C ASN A 167 10.62 -14.72 15.14
N ILE A 168 9.72 -13.79 15.41
CA ILE A 168 9.51 -12.58 14.62
C ILE A 168 9.89 -11.36 15.45
N LEU A 169 10.73 -10.48 14.90
CA LEU A 169 10.89 -9.10 15.37
C LEU A 169 9.91 -8.19 14.65
N VAL A 170 9.30 -7.25 15.35
CA VAL A 170 8.26 -6.38 14.80
C VAL A 170 8.62 -4.92 15.00
N PHE A 171 8.53 -4.13 13.92
CA PHE A 171 8.53 -2.66 13.99
C PHE A 171 7.13 -2.15 14.26
N ASN A 172 6.92 -1.49 15.39
CA ASN A 172 5.61 -1.11 15.92
C ASN A 172 5.46 0.38 16.25
N GLY A 173 6.38 1.24 15.81
CA GLY A 173 6.39 2.67 16.18
C GLY A 173 5.21 3.47 15.63
N PHE A 174 4.63 3.05 14.48
CA PHE A 174 3.50 3.69 13.83
C PHE A 174 2.14 3.10 14.20
N TYR A 175 2.02 2.41 15.30
CA TYR A 175 0.76 1.81 15.73
C TYR A 175 -0.38 2.85 15.90
N GLY A 176 -0.06 4.12 16.18
CA GLY A 176 -1.01 5.22 16.22
C GLY A 176 -1.58 5.66 14.87
N VAL A 177 -0.97 5.22 13.75
CA VAL A 177 -1.49 5.46 12.39
C VAL A 177 -2.46 4.34 12.03
N PRO A 178 -3.73 4.63 11.71
CA PRO A 178 -4.79 3.63 11.59
C PRO A 178 -4.46 2.46 10.66
N VAL A 179 -3.92 2.74 9.48
CA VAL A 179 -3.58 1.70 8.49
C VAL A 179 -2.48 0.76 9.00
N CYS A 180 -1.50 1.27 9.75
CA CYS A 180 -0.45 0.47 10.36
C CYS A 180 -1.01 -0.43 11.48
N ALA A 181 -1.91 0.11 12.30
CA ALA A 181 -2.59 -0.64 13.36
C ALA A 181 -3.39 -1.81 12.78
N ILE A 182 -4.19 -1.57 11.71
CA ILE A 182 -4.97 -2.60 11.03
C ILE A 182 -4.07 -3.73 10.52
N ARG A 183 -2.97 -3.39 9.83
CA ARG A 183 -2.01 -4.36 9.30
C ARG A 183 -1.38 -5.21 10.39
N TYR A 184 -0.99 -4.59 11.52
CA TYR A 184 -0.42 -5.30 12.67
C TYR A 184 -1.45 -6.20 13.36
N ASP A 185 -2.71 -5.79 13.46
CA ASP A 185 -3.78 -6.63 13.98
C ASP A 185 -3.97 -7.89 13.13
N GLN A 186 -3.82 -7.81 11.80
CA GLN A 186 -3.88 -8.99 10.94
C GLN A 186 -2.71 -9.95 11.18
N LEU A 187 -1.48 -9.44 11.41
CA LEU A 187 -0.37 -10.30 11.84
C LEU A 187 -0.72 -11.03 13.14
N LYS A 188 -1.20 -10.32 14.16
CA LYS A 188 -1.58 -10.93 15.44
C LYS A 188 -2.69 -11.96 15.29
N LEU A 189 -3.63 -11.74 14.37
CA LEU A 189 -4.70 -12.71 14.08
C LEU A 189 -4.12 -14.00 13.46
N ALA A 190 -3.24 -13.87 12.45
CA ALA A 190 -2.61 -15.03 11.83
C ALA A 190 -1.79 -15.85 12.83
N LEU A 191 -1.09 -15.20 13.75
CA LEU A 191 -0.27 -15.88 14.76
C LEU A 191 -1.08 -16.69 15.79
N ARG A 192 -2.39 -16.43 15.96
CA ARG A 192 -3.25 -17.26 16.83
C ARG A 192 -3.37 -18.69 16.34
N ASP A 193 -3.38 -18.88 15.03
CA ASP A 193 -3.47 -20.18 14.39
C ASP A 193 -2.10 -20.87 14.26
N HIS A 194 -1.00 -20.14 14.56
CA HIS A 194 0.39 -20.60 14.45
C HIS A 194 1.17 -20.35 15.75
N PRO A 195 0.86 -21.05 16.87
CA PRO A 195 1.42 -20.74 18.19
C PRO A 195 2.93 -21.01 18.32
N GLU A 196 3.53 -21.71 17.36
CA GLU A 196 4.98 -21.91 17.28
C GLU A 196 5.71 -20.73 16.59
N LEU A 197 4.97 -19.78 16.00
CA LEU A 197 5.49 -18.56 15.39
C LEU A 197 5.23 -17.39 16.34
N LYS A 198 6.27 -16.83 16.95
CA LYS A 198 6.14 -15.91 18.10
C LYS A 198 6.79 -14.57 17.83
N ILE A 199 6.10 -13.50 18.22
CA ILE A 199 6.74 -12.18 18.35
C ILE A 199 7.64 -12.23 19.58
N ILE A 200 8.89 -11.77 19.41
CA ILE A 200 9.90 -11.72 20.47
C ILE A 200 10.33 -10.28 20.78
N ASP A 201 10.75 -10.08 22.03
CA ASP A 201 11.27 -8.80 22.50
C ASP A 201 12.69 -8.49 21.96
N PRO A 202 13.04 -7.20 21.80
CA PRO A 202 12.15 -6.06 21.98
C PRO A 202 11.28 -5.80 20.72
N GLU A 203 10.12 -5.22 20.89
CA GLU A 203 9.47 -4.54 19.76
C GLU A 203 10.38 -3.39 19.30
N LEU A 204 10.59 -3.30 17.97
CA LEU A 204 11.38 -2.25 17.35
C LEU A 204 10.52 -1.02 17.11
N ARG A 205 11.14 0.15 17.08
CA ARG A 205 10.41 1.40 16.89
C ARG A 205 10.77 2.05 15.57
N ASP A 206 9.76 2.60 14.92
CA ASP A 206 9.96 3.48 13.77
C ASP A 206 10.34 4.87 14.29
N VAL A 207 11.52 5.34 13.97
CA VAL A 207 12.01 6.66 14.37
C VAL A 207 12.01 7.60 13.19
N ILE A 208 11.35 8.74 13.32
CA ILE A 208 11.28 9.78 12.30
C ILE A 208 11.93 11.06 12.83
N PRO A 209 12.75 11.72 12.07
CA PRO A 209 13.31 11.35 10.77
C PRO A 209 14.38 10.24 10.86
N ASN A 210 14.95 9.83 9.72
CA ASN A 210 16.05 8.85 9.63
C ASN A 210 15.65 7.40 9.87
N THR A 211 14.42 7.02 9.56
CA THR A 211 13.86 5.68 9.81
C THR A 211 14.73 4.56 9.26
N VAL A 212 15.26 4.67 8.04
CA VAL A 212 16.15 3.65 7.44
C VAL A 212 17.39 3.42 8.31
N GLN A 213 18.08 4.50 8.68
CA GLN A 213 19.32 4.42 9.46
C GLN A 213 19.07 3.91 10.87
N ASP A 214 17.97 4.32 11.48
CA ASP A 214 17.60 3.88 12.82
C ASP A 214 17.22 2.40 12.82
N ALA A 215 16.39 1.93 11.87
CA ALA A 215 16.05 0.52 11.71
C ALA A 215 17.28 -0.34 11.44
N TYR A 216 18.22 0.13 10.60
CA TYR A 216 19.51 -0.52 10.38
C TYR A 216 20.27 -0.70 11.69
N SER A 217 20.37 0.36 12.49
CA SER A 217 21.10 0.36 13.76
C SER A 217 20.46 -0.56 14.80
N GLN A 218 19.15 -0.53 14.94
CA GLN A 218 18.41 -1.40 15.86
C GLN A 218 18.61 -2.87 15.50
N VAL A 219 18.45 -3.24 14.21
CA VAL A 219 18.63 -4.62 13.76
C VAL A 219 20.08 -5.06 13.92
N SER A 220 21.06 -4.26 13.51
CA SER A 220 22.49 -4.58 13.67
C SER A 220 22.84 -4.87 15.12
N ALA A 221 22.33 -4.10 16.08
CA ALA A 221 22.54 -4.34 17.51
C ALA A 221 21.93 -5.67 17.96
N LEU A 222 20.75 -6.01 17.48
CA LEU A 222 20.05 -7.25 17.85
C LEU A 222 20.70 -8.51 17.26
N LEU A 223 21.35 -8.42 16.09
CA LEU A 223 22.04 -9.56 15.49
C LEU A 223 23.20 -10.08 16.38
N ASN A 224 23.77 -9.22 17.22
CA ASN A 224 24.75 -9.64 18.23
C ASN A 224 24.11 -10.43 19.38
N LYS A 225 22.85 -10.13 19.71
CA LYS A 225 22.10 -10.82 20.78
C LYS A 225 21.48 -12.12 20.28
N TYR A 226 21.04 -12.17 19.03
CA TYR A 226 20.33 -13.27 18.44
C TYR A 226 21.23 -14.04 17.46
N PRO A 227 21.77 -15.21 17.85
CA PRO A 227 22.61 -16.02 16.98
C PRO A 227 21.85 -16.54 15.76
N LYS A 228 22.59 -17.07 14.78
CA LYS A 228 22.00 -17.63 13.56
C LYS A 228 20.95 -18.69 13.89
N GLY A 229 19.78 -18.60 13.23
CA GLY A 229 18.65 -19.49 13.43
C GLY A 229 17.71 -19.11 14.59
N SER A 230 18.02 -18.07 15.41
CA SER A 230 17.15 -17.66 16.52
C SER A 230 16.05 -16.67 16.12
N VAL A 231 16.21 -15.97 14.99
CA VAL A 231 15.20 -15.08 14.40
C VAL A 231 14.86 -15.60 13.00
N THR A 232 13.58 -15.70 12.69
CA THR A 232 13.07 -16.19 11.41
C THR A 232 12.68 -15.05 10.49
N ALA A 233 12.03 -14.03 11.05
CA ALA A 233 11.48 -12.93 10.28
C ALA A 233 11.55 -11.58 11.01
N ILE A 234 11.51 -10.50 10.23
CA ILE A 234 11.28 -9.13 10.68
C ILE A 234 10.08 -8.59 9.92
N TRP A 235 9.05 -8.17 10.64
CA TRP A 235 7.83 -7.59 10.09
C TRP A 235 7.74 -6.11 10.39
N SER A 236 7.22 -5.33 9.42
CA SER A 236 6.91 -3.91 9.61
C SER A 236 5.62 -3.53 8.88
N ALA A 237 4.88 -2.56 9.44
CA ALA A 237 3.62 -2.10 8.87
C ALA A 237 3.79 -1.29 7.57
N TRP A 238 5.02 -0.86 7.28
CA TRP A 238 5.43 -0.14 6.07
C TRP A 238 6.89 -0.48 5.74
N ASP A 239 7.38 -0.15 4.56
CA ASP A 239 8.62 -0.74 4.06
C ASP A 239 9.90 0.07 4.31
N ILE A 240 9.82 1.27 4.88
CA ILE A 240 11.03 2.04 5.20
C ILE A 240 11.84 1.39 6.34
N PRO A 241 11.22 0.91 7.45
CA PRO A 241 11.94 0.10 8.43
C PRO A 241 12.41 -1.23 7.84
N GLN A 242 11.59 -1.88 6.98
CA GLN A 242 11.99 -3.09 6.26
C GLN A 242 13.27 -2.87 5.45
N LEU A 243 13.40 -1.73 4.77
CA LEU A 243 14.59 -1.38 3.99
C LEU A 243 15.83 -1.30 4.89
N GLY A 244 15.73 -0.61 6.03
CA GLY A 244 16.81 -0.50 7.00
C GLY A 244 17.21 -1.85 7.57
N ALA A 245 16.23 -2.65 7.99
CA ALA A 245 16.43 -4.01 8.48
C ALA A 245 17.12 -4.89 7.42
N SER A 246 16.62 -4.85 6.18
CA SER A 246 17.17 -5.65 5.07
C SER A 246 18.64 -5.30 4.78
N LYS A 247 19.00 -4.01 4.81
CA LYS A 247 20.40 -3.57 4.65
C LYS A 247 21.27 -4.12 5.76
N ALA A 248 20.84 -4.07 7.03
CA ALA A 248 21.56 -4.62 8.15
C ALA A 248 21.79 -6.12 8.03
N LEU A 249 20.78 -6.86 7.55
CA LEU A 249 20.87 -8.30 7.33
C LEU A 249 21.86 -8.66 6.20
N VAL A 250 21.85 -7.90 5.11
CA VAL A 250 22.84 -8.07 4.02
C VAL A 250 24.26 -7.85 4.53
N ASP A 251 24.51 -6.75 5.21
CA ASP A 251 25.84 -6.39 5.70
C ASP A 251 26.36 -7.39 6.75
N ALA A 252 25.48 -7.98 7.54
CA ALA A 252 25.82 -8.99 8.53
C ALA A 252 25.87 -10.43 8.00
N GLY A 253 25.55 -10.65 6.70
CA GLY A 253 25.46 -12.00 6.12
C GLY A 253 24.36 -12.86 6.75
N ARG A 254 23.27 -12.23 7.21
CA ARG A 254 22.12 -12.86 7.90
C ARG A 254 20.85 -12.89 7.03
N THR A 255 21.02 -13.14 5.74
CA THR A 255 19.93 -13.11 4.75
C THR A 255 18.98 -14.32 4.84
N GLU A 256 19.24 -15.25 5.75
CA GLU A 256 18.27 -16.27 6.14
C GLU A 256 17.08 -15.69 6.89
N ILE A 257 17.23 -14.55 7.55
CA ILE A 257 16.12 -13.82 8.19
C ILE A 257 15.35 -13.08 7.10
N LYS A 258 14.05 -13.33 6.99
CA LYS A 258 13.23 -12.69 5.96
C LYS A 258 12.53 -11.45 6.49
N THR A 259 12.41 -10.43 5.64
CA THR A 259 11.75 -9.15 5.99
C THR A 259 10.45 -9.00 5.21
N TYR A 260 9.47 -8.38 5.84
CA TYR A 260 8.10 -8.20 5.32
C TYR A 260 7.63 -6.78 5.60
N GLY A 261 7.01 -6.11 4.61
CA GLY A 261 6.55 -4.74 4.73
C GLY A 261 5.49 -4.37 3.69
N VAL A 262 5.08 -3.12 3.71
CA VAL A 262 4.04 -2.58 2.82
C VAL A 262 4.55 -1.27 2.22
N ASP A 263 4.26 -0.99 0.99
CA ASP A 263 4.33 0.18 0.11
C ASP A 263 4.96 -0.16 -1.24
N GLY A 264 6.03 -0.96 -1.29
CA GLY A 264 6.75 -1.29 -2.51
C GLY A 264 7.65 -0.15 -2.97
N THR A 265 8.37 0.44 -2.03
CA THR A 265 9.42 1.43 -2.31
C THR A 265 10.44 0.87 -3.32
N PRO A 266 10.90 1.64 -4.31
CA PRO A 266 11.82 1.15 -5.35
C PRO A 266 13.06 0.44 -4.80
N GLU A 267 13.65 0.94 -3.72
CA GLU A 267 14.83 0.34 -3.10
C GLU A 267 14.54 -1.03 -2.48
N VAL A 268 13.34 -1.26 -1.95
CA VAL A 268 12.92 -2.59 -1.46
C VAL A 268 12.69 -3.54 -2.62
N LEU A 269 12.08 -3.06 -3.71
CA LEU A 269 11.89 -3.85 -4.93
C LEU A 269 13.24 -4.21 -5.58
N GLU A 270 14.23 -3.33 -5.55
CA GLU A 270 15.58 -3.65 -6.02
C GLU A 270 16.26 -4.73 -5.17
N LEU A 271 16.04 -4.72 -3.85
CA LEU A 271 16.54 -5.80 -2.99
C LEU A 271 15.90 -7.16 -3.34
N LEU A 272 14.65 -7.20 -3.78
CA LEU A 272 14.00 -8.45 -4.23
C LEU A 272 14.67 -9.10 -5.43
N LYS A 273 15.40 -8.35 -6.28
CA LYS A 273 16.12 -8.87 -7.46
C LYS A 273 17.35 -9.69 -7.08
N ARG A 274 17.87 -9.56 -5.87
CA ARG A 274 19.07 -10.25 -5.44
C ARG A 274 18.78 -11.73 -5.17
N SER A 275 19.69 -12.60 -5.57
CA SER A 275 19.60 -14.04 -5.28
C SER A 275 19.70 -14.37 -3.78
N ASP A 276 20.38 -13.49 -3.00
CA ASP A 276 20.55 -13.59 -1.55
C ASP A 276 19.65 -12.60 -0.79
N SER A 277 18.52 -12.21 -1.37
CA SER A 277 17.63 -11.21 -0.79
C SER A 277 17.11 -11.61 0.60
N PRO A 278 17.22 -10.75 1.61
CA PRO A 278 16.49 -10.92 2.86
C PRO A 278 15.00 -10.55 2.73
N VAL A 279 14.58 -9.84 1.67
CA VAL A 279 13.17 -9.49 1.48
C VAL A 279 12.39 -10.75 1.11
N GLY A 280 11.47 -11.19 1.98
CA GLY A 280 10.54 -12.28 1.72
C GLY A 280 9.39 -11.80 0.85
N ALA A 281 8.74 -10.72 1.28
CA ALA A 281 7.67 -10.08 0.52
C ALA A 281 7.51 -8.59 0.87
N VAL A 282 6.88 -7.86 -0.04
CA VAL A 282 6.32 -6.54 0.21
C VAL A 282 4.95 -6.46 -0.44
N ILE A 283 3.97 -5.87 0.24
CA ILE A 283 2.71 -5.52 -0.40
C ILE A 283 2.88 -4.17 -1.09
N ALA A 284 2.93 -4.17 -2.41
CA ALA A 284 3.06 -2.95 -3.19
C ALA A 284 1.72 -2.20 -3.23
N GLN A 285 1.69 -0.99 -2.74
CA GLN A 285 0.58 -0.05 -2.87
C GLN A 285 0.65 0.70 -4.21
N GLN A 286 -0.43 1.41 -4.55
CA GLN A 286 -0.53 2.25 -5.73
C GLN A 286 -0.78 3.72 -5.32
N PRO A 287 0.20 4.40 -4.70
CA PRO A 287 -0.03 5.73 -4.10
C PRO A 287 -0.44 6.78 -5.12
N ALA A 288 0.05 6.72 -6.35
CA ALA A 288 -0.38 7.61 -7.42
C ALA A 288 -1.87 7.42 -7.76
N LEU A 289 -2.34 6.17 -7.83
CA LEU A 289 -3.74 5.87 -8.08
C LEU A 289 -4.62 6.28 -6.88
N ILE A 290 -4.15 6.09 -5.65
CA ILE A 290 -4.83 6.56 -4.43
C ILE A 290 -5.01 8.09 -4.48
N GLY A 291 -3.93 8.83 -4.78
CA GLY A 291 -3.98 10.29 -4.87
C GLY A 291 -4.91 10.80 -5.98
N LYS A 292 -4.83 10.19 -7.17
CA LYS A 292 -5.72 10.48 -8.30
C LYS A 292 -7.19 10.22 -7.93
N THR A 293 -7.49 9.06 -7.38
CA THR A 293 -8.85 8.65 -6.99
C THR A 293 -9.45 9.59 -5.94
N ALA A 294 -8.67 10.01 -4.94
CA ALA A 294 -9.13 10.95 -3.94
C ALA A 294 -9.57 12.29 -4.56
N VAL A 295 -8.78 12.82 -5.50
CA VAL A 295 -9.14 14.05 -6.22
C VAL A 295 -10.39 13.86 -7.09
N GLN A 296 -10.53 12.71 -7.75
CA GLN A 296 -11.71 12.38 -8.53
C GLN A 296 -12.97 12.31 -7.67
N ASN A 297 -12.87 11.76 -6.46
CA ASN A 297 -13.98 11.76 -5.49
C ASN A 297 -14.35 13.20 -5.05
N VAL A 298 -13.36 14.08 -4.85
CA VAL A 298 -13.60 15.51 -4.62
C VAL A 298 -14.35 16.13 -5.80
N ALA A 299 -13.92 15.87 -7.03
CA ALA A 299 -14.54 16.42 -8.24
C ALA A 299 -16.00 15.96 -8.39
N ARG A 300 -16.27 14.68 -8.18
CA ARG A 300 -17.64 14.12 -8.20
C ARG A 300 -18.53 14.79 -7.15
N TYR A 301 -18.05 14.92 -5.92
CA TYR A 301 -18.80 15.59 -4.84
C TYR A 301 -19.11 17.04 -5.16
N LEU A 302 -18.11 17.80 -5.64
CA LEU A 302 -18.30 19.22 -5.98
C LEU A 302 -19.21 19.43 -7.20
N ALA A 303 -19.40 18.39 -8.03
CA ALA A 303 -20.38 18.35 -9.11
C ALA A 303 -21.79 17.91 -8.66
N GLY A 304 -22.01 17.67 -7.35
CA GLY A 304 -23.31 17.31 -6.79
C GLY A 304 -23.56 15.80 -6.67
N GLN A 305 -22.58 14.95 -6.91
CA GLN A 305 -22.69 13.49 -6.66
C GLN A 305 -22.43 13.22 -5.16
N ASN A 306 -23.49 13.10 -4.37
CA ASN A 306 -23.42 12.98 -2.91
C ASN A 306 -23.50 11.53 -2.40
N ASP A 307 -23.54 10.54 -3.30
CA ASP A 307 -23.65 9.11 -3.02
C ASP A 307 -22.30 8.40 -2.94
N LEU A 308 -21.23 9.14 -2.64
CA LEU A 308 -19.90 8.57 -2.48
C LEU A 308 -19.85 7.59 -1.30
N PRO A 309 -19.17 6.44 -1.46
CA PRO A 309 -18.95 5.52 -0.35
C PRO A 309 -18.11 6.21 0.73
N ARG A 310 -18.26 5.78 1.99
CA ARG A 310 -17.44 6.29 3.09
C ARG A 310 -15.96 5.97 2.91
N GLU A 311 -15.66 4.88 2.22
CA GLU A 311 -14.31 4.44 1.87
C GLU A 311 -14.24 4.00 0.41
N THR A 312 -13.20 4.43 -0.29
CA THR A 312 -12.84 3.97 -1.63
C THR A 312 -11.52 3.22 -1.55
N GLN A 313 -11.54 1.95 -1.89
CA GLN A 313 -10.36 1.10 -1.81
C GLN A 313 -9.65 0.97 -3.16
N VAL A 314 -8.33 1.12 -3.13
CA VAL A 314 -7.42 0.89 -4.26
C VAL A 314 -6.69 -0.44 -4.05
N PRO A 315 -6.66 -1.33 -5.05
CA PRO A 315 -6.02 -2.63 -4.94
C PRO A 315 -4.54 -2.55 -4.59
N THR A 316 -4.06 -3.55 -3.84
CA THR A 316 -2.64 -3.77 -3.53
C THR A 316 -2.13 -5.06 -4.17
N LEU A 317 -0.82 -5.20 -4.30
CA LEU A 317 -0.17 -6.31 -4.99
C LEU A 317 0.86 -6.98 -4.07
N LEU A 318 0.60 -8.22 -3.67
CA LEU A 318 1.61 -9.04 -2.99
C LEU A 318 2.79 -9.26 -3.95
N THR A 319 3.96 -8.78 -3.56
CA THR A 319 5.16 -8.78 -4.37
C THR A 319 6.25 -9.63 -3.70
N THR A 320 6.73 -10.59 -4.45
CA THR A 320 7.86 -11.46 -4.12
C THR A 320 8.84 -11.47 -5.28
N ALA A 321 9.99 -12.11 -5.13
CA ALA A 321 10.94 -12.27 -6.24
C ALA A 321 10.32 -12.97 -7.46
N ALA A 322 9.32 -13.84 -7.26
CA ALA A 322 8.70 -14.63 -8.32
C ALA A 322 7.79 -13.82 -9.26
N ASN A 323 7.21 -12.71 -8.80
CA ASN A 323 6.24 -11.91 -9.58
C ASN A 323 6.62 -10.43 -9.71
N LEU A 324 7.84 -10.06 -9.34
CA LEU A 324 8.30 -8.67 -9.29
C LEU A 324 8.12 -7.92 -10.62
N GLU A 325 8.56 -8.52 -11.74
CA GLU A 325 8.46 -7.90 -13.07
C GLU A 325 7.00 -7.61 -13.45
N GLN A 326 6.08 -8.54 -13.15
CA GLN A 326 4.66 -8.35 -13.39
C GLN A 326 4.09 -7.19 -12.56
N VAL A 327 4.49 -7.10 -11.28
CA VAL A 327 4.03 -6.03 -10.39
C VAL A 327 4.56 -4.67 -10.84
N GLN A 328 5.84 -4.59 -11.23
CA GLN A 328 6.43 -3.35 -11.76
C GLN A 328 5.73 -2.88 -13.02
N ALA A 329 5.40 -3.81 -13.94
CA ALA A 329 4.64 -3.48 -15.16
C ALA A 329 3.22 -2.96 -14.85
N LEU A 330 2.52 -3.57 -13.87
CA LEU A 330 1.17 -3.14 -13.47
C LEU A 330 1.15 -1.76 -12.80
N ARG A 331 2.22 -1.40 -12.08
CA ARG A 331 2.35 -0.09 -11.42
C ARG A 331 2.85 1.02 -12.35
N GLY A 332 3.37 0.67 -13.51
CA GLY A 332 4.06 1.62 -14.39
C GLY A 332 5.42 2.09 -13.87
N ASP A 333 6.03 1.32 -13.00
CA ASP A 333 7.35 1.59 -12.40
C ASP A 333 8.47 1.10 -13.36
N GLN A 334 8.54 1.63 -14.59
CA GLN A 334 9.61 1.32 -15.55
C GLN A 334 10.60 2.48 -15.65
#